data_6773703fd1727c059944e9e373b57936
#
_entry.id   6773703fd1727c059944e9e373b57936
#
_cell.length_a   1.000
_cell.length_b   1.000
_cell.length_c   1.000
_cell.angle_alpha   90.00
_cell.angle_beta   90.00
_cell.angle_gamma   90.00
#
_symmetry.space_group_name_H-M   'P 1'
#
loop_
_entity.id
_entity.type
_entity.pdbx_description
1 polymer ?
#
loop_
_entity_poly.entity_id
_entity_poly.type
_entity_poly.pdbx_seq_one_letter_code
_entity_poly.pdbx_strand_id
1 'polypeptide(L)'
;MNRIREIATILIAMVAMSCSASADPSDPDLIFRKSTTFKLLTPNDKLAVYGIDDPLVDGVACHYTSPERGGLSGALGLAEQTSDISLSCRQYGPIKFKGTFAQGDVVFSERRSLIFKKMQIVRGCDTRRNILVYMTYSDKLIEGSPKNSTSTVPIQPWGAGDNETQKCADFVH
;
A
#
# COMPACT_ATOMS: atom_id res chain seq x y z
N MET A 1 -9.13 53.25 -22.30
CA MET A 1 -9.44 51.91 -22.85
C MET A 1 -8.28 50.92 -22.75
N ASN A 2 -7.01 51.33 -22.75
CA ASN A 2 -5.87 50.39 -22.73
C ASN A 2 -5.57 49.76 -21.33
N ARG A 3 -5.87 50.46 -20.23
CA ARG A 3 -5.57 49.92 -18.89
C ARG A 3 -6.46 48.74 -18.42
N ILE A 4 -7.68 48.67 -18.98
CA ILE A 4 -8.61 47.58 -18.65
C ILE A 4 -8.20 46.27 -19.35
N ARG A 5 -7.56 46.38 -20.54
CA ARG A 5 -7.07 45.19 -21.28
C ARG A 5 -5.82 44.53 -20.62
N GLU A 6 -4.97 45.35 -20.03
CA GLU A 6 -3.78 44.83 -19.33
C GLU A 6 -4.11 44.10 -18.01
N ILE A 7 -5.12 44.58 -17.29
CA ILE A 7 -5.58 43.93 -16.06
C ILE A 7 -6.24 42.57 -16.35
N ALA A 8 -6.98 42.47 -17.45
CA ALA A 8 -7.60 41.19 -17.86
C ALA A 8 -6.55 40.13 -18.29
N THR A 9 -5.42 40.56 -18.88
CA THR A 9 -4.36 39.66 -19.31
C THR A 9 -3.54 39.10 -18.13
N ILE A 10 -3.37 39.88 -17.07
CA ILE A 10 -2.67 39.46 -15.85
C ILE A 10 -3.49 38.47 -15.03
N LEU A 11 -4.83 38.60 -15.00
CA LEU A 11 -5.70 37.70 -14.25
C LEU A 11 -5.78 36.28 -14.90
N ILE A 12 -5.61 36.17 -16.23
CA ILE A 12 -5.67 34.89 -16.94
C ILE A 12 -4.35 34.09 -16.78
N ALA A 13 -3.22 34.78 -16.53
CA ALA A 13 -1.93 34.11 -16.33
C ALA A 13 -1.76 33.42 -14.95
N MET A 14 -2.63 33.72 -13.97
CA MET A 14 -2.52 33.15 -12.62
C MET A 14 -3.28 31.83 -12.39
N VAL A 15 -4.02 31.32 -13.37
CA VAL A 15 -4.84 30.10 -13.21
C VAL A 15 -4.14 28.83 -13.72
N ALA A 16 -2.95 28.92 -14.29
CA ALA A 16 -2.26 27.77 -14.91
C ALA A 16 -1.14 27.16 -14.04
N MET A 17 -1.15 27.37 -12.71
CA MET A 17 -0.28 26.62 -11.81
C MET A 17 -1.03 25.36 -11.34
N SER A 18 -1.22 24.44 -12.27
CA SER A 18 -1.63 23.08 -11.96
C SER A 18 -0.55 22.45 -11.09
N CYS A 19 -0.80 22.44 -9.78
CA CYS A 19 0.01 21.67 -8.83
C CYS A 19 -0.18 20.19 -9.19
N SER A 20 0.72 19.63 -10.02
CA SER A 20 0.85 18.20 -10.16
C SER A 20 1.35 17.71 -8.80
N ALA A 21 0.42 17.29 -7.94
CA ALA A 21 0.79 16.54 -6.74
C ALA A 21 1.45 15.26 -7.24
N SER A 22 2.77 15.17 -7.10
CA SER A 22 3.49 13.91 -7.25
C SER A 22 2.93 12.99 -6.18
N ALA A 23 2.34 11.85 -6.56
CA ALA A 23 1.97 10.82 -5.61
C ALA A 23 3.24 10.42 -4.85
N ASP A 24 3.17 10.36 -3.52
CA ASP A 24 4.27 9.84 -2.72
C ASP A 24 4.44 8.36 -3.09
N PRO A 25 5.66 7.90 -3.44
CA PRO A 25 5.90 6.48 -3.75
C PRO A 25 5.54 5.53 -2.60
N SER A 26 5.36 6.04 -1.39
CA SER A 26 4.91 5.27 -0.23
C SER A 26 3.38 5.17 -0.10
N ASP A 27 2.62 5.96 -0.86
CA ASP A 27 1.16 5.89 -0.84
C ASP A 27 0.67 4.67 -1.64
N PRO A 28 -0.34 3.93 -1.12
CA PRO A 28 -0.84 2.76 -1.83
C PRO A 28 -1.65 3.15 -3.06
N ASP A 29 -1.35 2.49 -4.17
CA ASP A 29 -2.09 2.65 -5.42
C ASP A 29 -3.45 1.96 -5.34
N LEU A 30 -4.53 2.71 -5.48
CA LEU A 30 -5.85 2.11 -5.60
C LEU A 30 -6.01 1.46 -6.99
N ILE A 31 -6.13 0.13 -7.03
CA ILE A 31 -6.31 -0.61 -8.27
C ILE A 31 -7.79 -0.62 -8.68
N PHE A 32 -8.68 -1.04 -7.78
CA PHE A 32 -10.12 -0.98 -7.99
C PHE A 32 -10.92 -1.13 -6.70
N ARG A 33 -12.21 -0.77 -6.78
CA ARG A 33 -13.21 -1.01 -5.73
C ARG A 33 -14.37 -1.84 -6.26
N LYS A 34 -14.89 -2.73 -5.43
CA LYS A 34 -16.09 -3.52 -5.71
C LYS A 34 -17.09 -3.37 -4.58
N SER A 35 -18.32 -2.91 -4.89
CA SER A 35 -19.42 -2.90 -3.93
C SER A 35 -19.81 -4.32 -3.55
N THR A 36 -19.97 -4.57 -2.25
CA THR A 36 -20.34 -5.87 -1.69
C THR A 36 -21.79 -5.92 -1.25
N THR A 37 -22.40 -4.75 -1.01
CA THR A 37 -23.80 -4.64 -0.59
C THR A 37 -24.50 -3.56 -1.41
N PHE A 38 -25.80 -3.73 -1.65
CA PHE A 38 -26.65 -2.70 -2.22
C PHE A 38 -27.50 -2.06 -1.12
N LYS A 39 -27.33 -0.77 -0.91
CA LYS A 39 -28.10 0.05 0.03
C LYS A 39 -28.78 1.19 -0.74
N LEU A 40 -30.11 1.33 -0.57
CA LEU A 40 -30.89 2.29 -1.36
C LEU A 40 -30.64 3.76 -0.98
N LEU A 41 -30.31 4.04 0.26
CA LEU A 41 -30.24 5.41 0.81
C LEU A 41 -28.86 5.80 1.37
N THR A 42 -27.91 4.89 1.41
CA THR A 42 -26.57 5.15 1.96
C THR A 42 -25.50 4.56 1.04
N PRO A 43 -24.26 5.11 1.02
CA PRO A 43 -23.17 4.50 0.30
C PRO A 43 -22.96 3.04 0.69
N ASN A 44 -22.69 2.20 -0.31
CA ASN A 44 -22.48 0.76 -0.13
C ASN A 44 -21.14 0.45 0.54
N ASP A 45 -21.10 -0.67 1.27
CA ASP A 45 -19.84 -1.25 1.68
C ASP A 45 -19.09 -1.80 0.45
N LYS A 46 -17.77 -1.69 0.46
CA LYS A 46 -16.92 -2.05 -0.68
C LYS A 46 -15.72 -2.85 -0.22
N LEU A 47 -15.15 -3.60 -1.14
CA LEU A 47 -13.77 -4.09 -1.05
C LEU A 47 -12.92 -3.24 -1.99
N ALA A 48 -11.82 -2.73 -1.49
CA ALA A 48 -10.83 -2.01 -2.26
C ALA A 48 -9.54 -2.83 -2.35
N VAL A 49 -8.97 -2.92 -3.54
CA VAL A 49 -7.67 -3.54 -3.79
C VAL A 49 -6.65 -2.46 -4.02
N TYR A 50 -5.57 -2.53 -3.26
CA TYR A 50 -4.45 -1.61 -3.33
C TYR A 50 -3.17 -2.35 -3.71
N GLY A 51 -2.30 -1.65 -4.44
CA GLY A 51 -0.93 -2.05 -4.74
C GLY A 51 0.07 -1.25 -3.91
N ILE A 52 1.15 -1.87 -3.49
CA ILE A 52 2.31 -1.21 -2.88
C ILE A 52 3.59 -1.87 -3.38
N ASP A 53 4.63 -1.06 -3.53
CA ASP A 53 5.99 -1.54 -3.74
C ASP A 53 6.76 -1.61 -2.42
N ASP A 54 7.77 -2.46 -2.37
CA ASP A 54 8.68 -2.50 -1.23
C ASP A 54 9.74 -1.39 -1.37
N PRO A 55 9.86 -0.46 -0.43
CA PRO A 55 10.79 0.64 -0.54
C PRO A 55 12.27 0.22 -0.58
N LEU A 56 12.61 -0.96 -0.04
CA LEU A 56 13.99 -1.48 0.00
C LEU A 56 14.26 -2.62 -0.97
N VAL A 57 13.23 -3.15 -1.66
CA VAL A 57 13.40 -4.28 -2.56
C VAL A 57 12.70 -4.02 -3.88
N ASP A 58 13.46 -3.70 -4.92
CA ASP A 58 12.92 -3.58 -6.27
C ASP A 58 12.51 -4.94 -6.82
N GLY A 59 11.56 -4.96 -7.75
CA GLY A 59 11.06 -6.16 -8.43
C GLY A 59 10.02 -6.96 -7.65
N VAL A 60 9.51 -6.44 -6.51
CA VAL A 60 8.40 -7.01 -5.75
C VAL A 60 7.27 -6.02 -5.64
N ALA A 61 6.05 -6.47 -5.94
CA ALA A 61 4.82 -5.74 -5.64
C ALA A 61 3.91 -6.58 -4.75
N CYS A 62 3.27 -5.93 -3.81
CA CYS A 62 2.26 -6.53 -2.94
C CYS A 62 0.89 -5.91 -3.23
N HIS A 63 -0.14 -6.75 -3.32
CA HIS A 63 -1.53 -6.33 -3.40
C HIS A 63 -2.26 -6.78 -2.15
N TYR A 64 -3.02 -5.86 -1.55
CA TYR A 64 -3.85 -6.18 -0.40
C TYR A 64 -5.29 -5.73 -0.63
N THR A 65 -6.24 -6.50 -0.07
CA THR A 65 -7.66 -6.16 -0.12
C THR A 65 -8.10 -5.67 1.24
N SER A 66 -8.78 -4.54 1.23
CA SER A 66 -9.28 -3.89 2.43
C SER A 66 -10.78 -3.62 2.33
N PRO A 67 -11.58 -3.96 3.36
CA PRO A 67 -12.96 -3.55 3.44
C PRO A 67 -13.08 -2.04 3.72
N GLU A 68 -13.93 -1.36 2.97
CA GLU A 68 -14.34 0.03 3.18
C GLU A 68 -15.83 0.07 3.52
N ARG A 69 -16.20 0.60 4.68
CA ARG A 69 -17.60 0.78 5.02
C ARG A 69 -18.17 2.06 4.40
N GLY A 70 -19.38 1.95 3.87
CA GLY A 70 -20.17 3.08 3.41
C GLY A 70 -20.94 3.75 4.54
N GLY A 71 -21.56 4.91 4.23
CA GLY A 71 -22.43 5.65 5.14
C GLY A 71 -21.69 6.62 6.08
N LEU A 72 -22.46 7.34 6.91
CA LEU A 72 -21.97 8.35 7.85
C LEU A 72 -20.97 7.78 8.88
N SER A 73 -21.20 6.57 9.38
CA SER A 73 -20.32 5.90 10.33
C SER A 73 -18.96 5.51 9.70
N GLY A 74 -18.94 5.18 8.40
CA GLY A 74 -17.69 4.97 7.65
C GLY A 74 -16.95 6.28 7.41
N ALA A 75 -17.65 7.33 7.03
CA ALA A 75 -17.08 8.67 6.79
C ALA A 75 -16.50 9.31 8.07
N LEU A 76 -17.07 9.01 9.24
CA LEU A 76 -16.60 9.51 10.54
C LEU A 76 -15.49 8.60 11.15
N GLY A 77 -15.11 7.49 10.48
CA GLY A 77 -14.12 6.55 11.01
C GLY A 77 -14.53 5.83 12.31
N LEU A 78 -15.81 5.92 12.68
CA LEU A 78 -16.37 5.34 13.91
C LEU A 78 -16.80 3.87 13.72
N ALA A 79 -16.96 3.43 12.47
CA ALA A 79 -17.33 2.05 12.19
C ALA A 79 -16.12 1.14 12.40
N GLU A 80 -16.31 0.09 13.20
CA GLU A 80 -15.32 -0.96 13.31
C GLU A 80 -15.15 -1.64 11.93
N GLN A 81 -14.03 -1.36 11.26
CA GLN A 81 -13.68 -2.07 10.05
C GLN A 81 -13.23 -3.48 10.43
N THR A 82 -13.83 -4.48 9.80
CA THR A 82 -13.36 -5.85 9.93
C THR A 82 -11.89 -5.89 9.53
N SER A 83 -11.08 -6.53 10.36
CA SER A 83 -9.62 -6.62 10.15
C SER A 83 -9.22 -7.73 9.17
N ASP A 84 -10.15 -8.20 8.33
CA ASP A 84 -9.87 -9.21 7.31
C ASP A 84 -9.15 -8.57 6.15
N ILE A 85 -7.82 -8.68 6.15
CA ILE A 85 -6.94 -8.16 5.11
C ILE A 85 -6.29 -9.37 4.43
N SER A 86 -6.49 -9.51 3.12
CA SER A 86 -5.73 -10.47 2.32
C SER A 86 -4.49 -9.80 1.76
N LEU A 87 -3.41 -10.57 1.62
CA LEU A 87 -2.13 -10.11 1.08
C LEU A 87 -1.65 -11.08 0.01
N SER A 88 -1.18 -10.53 -1.11
CA SER A 88 -0.52 -11.29 -2.17
C SER A 88 0.65 -10.50 -2.70
N CYS A 89 1.87 -11.00 -2.52
CA CYS A 89 3.09 -10.39 -3.04
C CYS A 89 3.68 -11.27 -4.15
N ARG A 90 4.24 -10.64 -5.18
CA ARG A 90 4.84 -11.34 -6.32
C ARG A 90 6.10 -10.62 -6.80
N GLN A 91 7.05 -11.41 -7.28
CA GLN A 91 8.12 -10.89 -8.10
C GLN A 91 7.56 -10.49 -9.47
N TYR A 92 7.86 -9.27 -9.92
CA TYR A 92 7.47 -8.77 -11.24
C TYR A 92 8.65 -8.21 -12.04
N GLY A 93 9.85 -8.32 -11.50
CA GLY A 93 11.10 -7.86 -12.10
C GLY A 93 12.31 -8.50 -11.43
N PRO A 94 13.53 -8.17 -11.84
CA PRO A 94 14.73 -8.60 -11.14
C PRO A 94 14.74 -8.06 -9.71
N ILE A 95 15.02 -8.93 -8.74
CA ILE A 95 15.10 -8.51 -7.34
C ILE A 95 16.42 -7.76 -7.11
N LYS A 96 16.29 -6.54 -6.55
CA LYS A 96 17.45 -5.73 -6.15
C LYS A 96 17.20 -5.15 -4.76
N PHE A 97 18.07 -5.49 -3.81
CA PHE A 97 18.05 -4.90 -2.49
C PHE A 97 18.76 -3.53 -2.52
N LYS A 98 18.09 -2.51 -2.01
CA LYS A 98 18.62 -1.13 -1.89
C LYS A 98 19.28 -0.87 -0.54
N GLY A 99 19.18 -1.78 0.40
CA GLY A 99 19.75 -1.66 1.74
C GLY A 99 19.49 -2.92 2.58
N THR A 100 20.03 -2.92 3.78
CA THR A 100 19.81 -3.96 4.78
C THR A 100 18.52 -3.72 5.55
N PHE A 101 17.97 -4.77 6.16
CA PHE A 101 16.74 -4.72 6.94
C PHE A 101 16.76 -5.74 8.11
N ALA A 102 15.97 -5.49 9.12
CA ALA A 102 15.72 -6.45 10.19
C ALA A 102 14.52 -7.36 9.87
N GLN A 103 14.49 -8.55 10.46
CA GLN A 103 13.32 -9.43 10.38
C GLN A 103 12.09 -8.75 10.98
N GLY A 104 11.03 -8.60 10.19
CA GLY A 104 9.80 -7.95 10.61
C GLY A 104 9.78 -6.43 10.40
N ASP A 105 10.72 -5.86 9.70
CA ASP A 105 10.71 -4.43 9.35
C ASP A 105 9.45 -4.04 8.59
N VAL A 106 8.91 -2.87 8.95
CA VAL A 106 7.70 -2.33 8.36
C VAL A 106 7.97 -1.83 6.93
N VAL A 107 7.29 -2.42 5.97
CA VAL A 107 7.28 -1.99 4.55
C VAL A 107 6.23 -0.91 4.33
N PHE A 108 5.05 -1.10 4.91
CA PHE A 108 3.92 -0.20 4.76
C PHE A 108 3.07 -0.17 6.03
N SER A 109 2.49 1.00 6.32
CA SER A 109 1.64 1.19 7.48
C SER A 109 0.55 2.21 7.20
N GLU A 110 -0.70 1.84 7.49
CA GLU A 110 -1.86 2.69 7.30
C GLU A 110 -2.74 2.71 8.55
N ARG A 111 -3.19 3.93 8.95
CA ARG A 111 -4.17 4.08 10.03
C ARG A 111 -5.57 3.79 9.49
N ARG A 112 -6.25 2.79 10.05
CA ARG A 112 -7.57 2.33 9.61
C ARG A 112 -8.76 2.88 10.41
N SER A 113 -8.52 3.44 11.58
CA SER A 113 -9.56 4.11 12.36
C SER A 113 -8.97 5.28 13.16
N LEU A 114 -9.83 6.24 13.53
CA LEU A 114 -9.42 7.38 14.34
C LEU A 114 -8.93 6.99 15.74
N ILE A 115 -9.34 5.81 16.22
CA ILE A 115 -9.15 5.49 17.63
C ILE A 115 -8.11 4.39 17.87
N PHE A 116 -7.99 3.28 17.06
CA PHE A 116 -7.19 2.15 17.56
C PHE A 116 -6.66 1.13 16.54
N LYS A 117 -6.82 1.32 15.22
CA LYS A 117 -6.40 0.28 14.27
C LYS A 117 -5.38 0.80 13.27
N LYS A 118 -4.18 0.28 13.37
CA LYS A 118 -3.10 0.47 12.39
C LYS A 118 -2.89 -0.86 11.67
N MET A 119 -3.03 -0.86 10.36
CA MET A 119 -2.60 -1.97 9.53
C MET A 119 -1.11 -1.81 9.23
N GLN A 120 -0.38 -2.90 9.29
CA GLN A 120 1.02 -2.95 8.92
C GLN A 120 1.27 -4.11 7.96
N ILE A 121 2.20 -3.90 7.04
CA ILE A 121 2.82 -4.94 6.22
C ILE A 121 4.29 -4.93 6.58
N VAL A 122 4.78 -6.09 7.00
CA VAL A 122 6.17 -6.29 7.41
C VAL A 122 6.86 -7.27 6.48
N ARG A 123 8.18 -7.15 6.37
CA ARG A 123 9.03 -8.01 5.54
C ARG A 123 9.98 -8.83 6.41
N GLY A 124 10.21 -10.06 5.98
CA GLY A 124 11.25 -10.94 6.50
C GLY A 124 11.93 -11.73 5.36
N CYS A 125 12.95 -12.46 5.71
CA CYS A 125 13.69 -13.35 4.82
C CYS A 125 13.77 -14.76 5.40
N ASP A 126 13.28 -15.76 4.68
CA ASP A 126 13.64 -17.17 4.90
C ASP A 126 15.02 -17.39 4.25
N THR A 127 16.05 -17.25 5.06
CA THR A 127 17.47 -17.34 4.60
C THR A 127 17.82 -18.72 4.05
N ARG A 128 17.14 -19.78 4.51
CA ARG A 128 17.41 -21.15 4.06
C ARG A 128 16.90 -21.40 2.65
N ARG A 129 15.80 -20.72 2.27
CA ARG A 129 15.14 -20.97 0.98
C ARG A 129 15.30 -19.81 0.02
N ASN A 130 15.92 -18.71 0.44
CA ASN A 130 16.03 -17.47 -0.32
C ASN A 130 14.65 -16.94 -0.75
N ILE A 131 13.75 -16.79 0.24
CA ILE A 131 12.37 -16.36 0.04
C ILE A 131 12.11 -15.11 0.88
N LEU A 132 11.60 -14.05 0.26
CA LEU A 132 11.03 -12.93 1.00
C LEU A 132 9.67 -13.34 1.56
N VAL A 133 9.42 -12.99 2.81
CA VAL A 133 8.17 -13.27 3.51
C VAL A 133 7.53 -11.95 3.90
N TYR A 134 6.32 -11.73 3.44
CA TYR A 134 5.52 -10.55 3.79
C TYR A 134 4.34 -10.98 4.64
N MET A 135 4.08 -10.24 5.71
CA MET A 135 2.94 -10.48 6.57
C MET A 135 2.20 -9.17 6.83
N THR A 136 0.89 -9.18 6.62
CA THR A 136 0.01 -8.09 7.06
C THR A 136 -0.72 -8.46 8.32
N TYR A 137 -0.87 -7.49 9.21
CA TYR A 137 -1.67 -7.61 10.41
C TYR A 137 -2.21 -6.24 10.85
N SER A 138 -3.24 -6.26 11.71
CA SER A 138 -3.78 -5.05 12.33
C SER A 138 -3.43 -5.03 13.79
N ASP A 139 -2.82 -3.93 14.26
CA ASP A 139 -2.60 -3.72 15.69
C ASP A 139 -3.95 -3.63 16.41
N LYS A 140 -4.10 -4.39 17.49
CA LYS A 140 -5.21 -4.28 18.43
C LYS A 140 -4.68 -3.81 19.77
N LEU A 141 -5.37 -2.83 20.35
CA LEU A 141 -5.12 -2.38 21.73
C LEU A 141 -5.87 -3.21 22.78
N ILE A 142 -6.68 -4.19 22.34
CA ILE A 142 -7.51 -5.04 23.22
C ILE A 142 -7.06 -6.49 23.03
N GLU A 143 -7.14 -7.31 24.08
CA GLU A 143 -6.74 -8.70 24.12
C GLU A 143 -7.24 -9.53 22.91
N GLY A 144 -6.39 -10.43 22.43
CA GLY A 144 -6.64 -11.36 21.34
C GLY A 144 -5.60 -11.30 20.23
N SER A 145 -5.50 -12.38 19.45
CA SER A 145 -4.61 -12.45 18.29
C SER A 145 -5.09 -11.54 17.18
N PRO A 146 -4.22 -10.69 16.59
CA PRO A 146 -4.57 -9.92 15.41
C PRO A 146 -4.84 -10.86 14.22
N LYS A 147 -5.82 -10.52 13.40
CA LYS A 147 -5.99 -11.17 12.10
C LYS A 147 -4.79 -10.83 11.23
N ASN A 148 -4.29 -11.83 10.53
CA ASN A 148 -3.09 -11.70 9.72
C ASN A 148 -3.22 -12.50 8.42
N SER A 149 -2.36 -12.15 7.45
CA SER A 149 -2.18 -12.88 6.20
C SER A 149 -0.71 -12.86 5.82
N THR A 150 -0.20 -13.97 5.30
CA THR A 150 1.19 -14.11 4.90
C THR A 150 1.27 -14.40 3.41
N SER A 151 2.22 -13.76 2.74
CA SER A 151 2.58 -14.01 1.34
C SER A 151 4.08 -14.21 1.23
N THR A 152 4.50 -15.08 0.31
CA THR A 152 5.91 -15.39 0.09
C THR A 152 6.30 -15.12 -1.35
N VAL A 153 7.52 -14.61 -1.55
CA VAL A 153 8.09 -14.30 -2.86
C VAL A 153 9.43 -15.02 -2.97
N PRO A 154 9.50 -16.21 -3.62
CA PRO A 154 10.75 -16.83 -3.97
C PRO A 154 11.57 -15.89 -4.86
N ILE A 155 12.85 -15.70 -4.53
CA ILE A 155 13.75 -14.88 -5.34
C ILE A 155 14.27 -15.76 -6.48
N GLN A 156 13.86 -15.44 -7.70
CA GLN A 156 14.17 -16.20 -8.90
C GLN A 156 14.89 -15.31 -9.92
N PRO A 157 15.76 -15.90 -10.78
CA PRO A 157 16.29 -15.17 -11.93
C PRO A 157 15.18 -14.60 -12.81
N TRP A 158 15.35 -13.38 -13.28
CA TRP A 158 14.34 -12.68 -14.09
C TRP A 158 14.84 -12.51 -15.54
N GLY A 159 14.50 -13.47 -16.40
CA GLY A 159 14.90 -13.46 -17.81
C GLY A 159 16.32 -13.98 -18.07
N ALA A 160 16.70 -14.01 -19.34
CA ALA A 160 17.94 -14.68 -19.79
C ALA A 160 19.25 -13.93 -19.44
N GLY A 161 19.15 -12.69 -18.94
CA GLY A 161 20.31 -11.86 -18.56
C GLY A 161 20.54 -11.74 -17.05
N ASP A 162 19.65 -12.27 -16.23
CA ASP A 162 19.73 -12.19 -14.78
C ASP A 162 20.44 -13.43 -14.22
N ASN A 163 21.77 -13.41 -14.35
CA ASN A 163 22.60 -14.57 -13.97
C ASN A 163 22.99 -14.57 -12.48
N GLU A 164 22.77 -13.49 -11.74
CA GLU A 164 23.12 -13.37 -10.33
C GLU A 164 21.89 -13.01 -9.48
N THR A 165 21.20 -14.03 -9.02
CA THR A 165 20.11 -13.85 -8.06
C THR A 165 20.69 -13.47 -6.70
N GLN A 166 20.32 -12.28 -6.19
CA GLN A 166 20.72 -11.85 -4.85
C GLN A 166 20.13 -12.78 -3.78
N LYS A 167 20.86 -12.96 -2.68
CA LYS A 167 20.36 -13.72 -1.53
C LYS A 167 19.87 -12.78 -0.46
N CYS A 168 18.63 -12.93 -0.02
CA CYS A 168 18.10 -12.09 1.04
C CYS A 168 18.86 -12.25 2.37
N ALA A 169 19.57 -13.37 2.53
CA ALA A 169 20.44 -13.61 3.69
C ALA A 169 21.58 -12.60 3.82
N ASP A 170 22.03 -12.01 2.71
CA ASP A 170 23.13 -11.04 2.69
C ASP A 170 22.67 -9.64 3.14
N PHE A 171 21.36 -9.41 3.23
CA PHE A 171 20.74 -8.11 3.52
C PHE A 171 19.94 -8.10 4.83
N VAL A 172 19.66 -9.26 5.43
CA VAL A 172 18.93 -9.35 6.70
C VAL A 172 19.89 -9.43 7.88
N HIS A 173 19.60 -8.72 8.97
CA HIS A 173 20.35 -8.71 10.22
C HIS A 173 19.49 -8.91 11.46
#